data_a9230b22b1b0b17335022d92f40688f2
#
_entry.id   a9230b22b1b0b17335022d92f40688f2
#
_cell.length_a   1.000
_cell.length_b   1.000
_cell.length_c   1.000
_cell.angle_alpha   90.00
_cell.angle_beta   90.00
_cell.angle_gamma   90.00
#
_symmetry.space_group_name_H-M   'P 1'
#
loop_
_entity.id
_entity.type
_entity.pdbx_description
1 polymer ?
#
loop_
_entity_poly.entity_id
_entity_poly.type
_entity_poly.pdbx_seq_one_letter_code
_entity_poly.pdbx_strand_id
1 'polypeptide(L)'
;LNPGVSVIEADLRREGWAEPISGWFDAVVTATALHWMDAPAVHGVYRALAAILRPGGLFLNADHAPFDCCPELGRRCAHLLESEARALTEDRLDWDSWWTKVQSDPALGPLVAERNRRFADRGEEFAPPAEWHLSALADAGFVEQAVVWRRGRDAIMAAVR
;
A
#
# COMPACT_ATOMS: atom_id res chain seq x y z
N LEU A 1 -18.77 14.26 -6.04
CA LEU A 1 -17.57 13.68 -6.70
C LEU A 1 -17.04 14.70 -7.70
N ASN A 2 -15.72 14.82 -7.79
CA ASN A 2 -15.07 15.65 -8.80
C ASN A 2 -15.46 15.09 -10.19
N PRO A 3 -15.95 15.91 -11.15
CA PRO A 3 -16.39 15.43 -12.45
C PRO A 3 -15.30 14.74 -13.30
N GLY A 4 -14.03 14.87 -12.93
CA GLY A 4 -12.90 14.19 -13.56
C GLY A 4 -12.51 12.84 -12.92
N VAL A 5 -13.26 12.34 -11.93
CA VAL A 5 -12.94 11.08 -11.23
C VAL A 5 -14.00 10.02 -11.54
N SER A 6 -13.56 8.88 -12.06
CA SER A 6 -14.38 7.66 -12.20
C SER A 6 -14.05 6.70 -11.05
N VAL A 7 -15.07 6.13 -10.42
CA VAL A 7 -14.91 5.14 -9.36
C VAL A 7 -15.34 3.78 -9.89
N ILE A 8 -14.45 2.78 -9.73
CA ILE A 8 -14.70 1.38 -10.10
C ILE A 8 -14.57 0.56 -8.83
N GLU A 9 -15.61 -0.19 -8.47
CA GLU A 9 -15.57 -1.16 -7.37
C GLU A 9 -15.00 -2.48 -7.90
N ALA A 10 -13.85 -2.90 -7.37
CA ALA A 10 -13.19 -4.14 -7.77
C ALA A 10 -12.43 -4.77 -6.59
N ASP A 11 -12.40 -6.09 -6.52
CA ASP A 11 -11.51 -6.83 -5.63
C ASP A 11 -10.21 -7.17 -6.39
N LEU A 12 -9.12 -6.49 -6.03
CA LEU A 12 -7.82 -6.64 -6.70
C LEU A 12 -7.22 -8.06 -6.58
N ARG A 13 -7.74 -8.90 -5.67
CA ARG A 13 -7.33 -10.31 -5.53
C ARG A 13 -7.92 -11.21 -6.62
N ARG A 14 -8.96 -10.74 -7.31
CA ARG A 14 -9.62 -11.53 -8.36
C ARG A 14 -8.89 -11.36 -9.69
N GLU A 15 -8.74 -12.45 -10.41
CA GLU A 15 -8.31 -12.39 -11.79
C GLU A 15 -9.31 -11.56 -12.62
N GLY A 16 -8.81 -10.76 -13.57
CA GLY A 16 -9.66 -9.94 -14.43
C GLY A 16 -10.21 -8.66 -13.78
N TRP A 17 -9.80 -8.29 -12.57
CA TRP A 17 -10.28 -7.06 -11.90
C TRP A 17 -10.09 -5.79 -12.74
N ALA A 18 -9.09 -5.77 -13.61
CA ALA A 18 -8.78 -4.65 -14.48
C ALA A 18 -9.53 -4.66 -15.83
N GLU A 19 -10.28 -5.72 -16.15
CA GLU A 19 -11.03 -5.82 -17.43
C GLU A 19 -12.00 -4.66 -17.67
N PRO A 20 -12.71 -4.11 -16.66
CA PRO A 20 -13.57 -2.96 -16.87
C PRO A 20 -12.81 -1.66 -17.13
N ILE A 21 -11.49 -1.65 -16.93
CA ILE A 21 -10.65 -0.48 -17.11
C ILE A 21 -10.25 -0.40 -18.58
N SER A 22 -10.75 0.61 -19.28
CA SER A 22 -10.43 0.84 -20.69
C SER A 22 -9.39 1.95 -20.87
N GLY A 23 -8.50 1.76 -21.83
CA GLY A 23 -7.46 2.73 -22.17
C GLY A 23 -6.15 2.48 -21.41
N TRP A 24 -5.18 3.33 -21.70
CA TRP A 24 -3.87 3.30 -21.09
C TRP A 24 -3.71 4.49 -20.13
N PHE A 25 -3.00 4.24 -19.03
CA PHE A 25 -2.73 5.25 -18.02
C PHE A 25 -1.28 5.72 -18.10
N ASP A 26 -1.07 7.00 -17.80
CA ASP A 26 0.26 7.59 -17.64
C ASP A 26 0.93 7.17 -16.33
N ALA A 27 0.12 7.03 -15.28
CA ALA A 27 0.59 6.61 -13.98
C ALA A 27 -0.48 5.85 -13.19
N VAL A 28 -0.03 4.95 -12.33
CA VAL A 28 -0.83 4.32 -11.28
C VAL A 28 -0.13 4.53 -9.94
N VAL A 29 -0.89 4.90 -8.92
CA VAL A 29 -0.38 5.06 -7.56
C VAL A 29 -1.22 4.26 -6.59
N THR A 30 -0.57 3.66 -5.61
CA THR A 30 -1.20 3.01 -4.48
C THR A 30 -0.50 3.38 -3.17
N ALA A 31 -1.23 3.41 -2.08
CA ALA A 31 -0.68 3.69 -0.77
C ALA A 31 -1.37 2.82 0.29
N THR A 32 -0.57 2.14 1.12
CA THR A 32 -1.03 1.33 2.27
C THR A 32 -2.19 0.39 1.94
N ALA A 33 -2.13 -0.25 0.78
CA ALA A 33 -3.21 -1.09 0.27
C ALA A 33 -2.76 -2.52 -0.07
N LEU A 34 -1.59 -2.69 -0.69
CA LEU A 34 -1.17 -4.00 -1.21
C LEU A 34 -0.75 -4.97 -0.11
N HIS A 35 -0.31 -4.48 1.06
CA HIS A 35 0.03 -5.31 2.20
C HIS A 35 -1.15 -6.12 2.80
N TRP A 36 -2.38 -5.87 2.36
CA TRP A 36 -3.56 -6.68 2.74
C TRP A 36 -3.80 -7.88 1.82
N MET A 37 -2.91 -8.14 0.87
CA MET A 37 -3.01 -9.25 -0.07
C MET A 37 -1.78 -10.15 0.08
N ASP A 38 -1.93 -11.43 -0.24
CA ASP A 38 -0.80 -12.36 -0.28
C ASP A 38 0.11 -12.16 -1.50
N ALA A 39 1.27 -12.80 -1.48
CA ALA A 39 2.26 -12.68 -2.55
C ALA A 39 1.69 -13.00 -3.96
N PRO A 40 0.92 -14.10 -4.18
CA PRO A 40 0.34 -14.39 -5.47
C PRO A 40 -0.61 -13.29 -5.97
N ALA A 41 -1.43 -12.71 -5.09
CA ALA A 41 -2.36 -11.64 -5.45
C ALA A 41 -1.61 -10.35 -5.81
N VAL A 42 -0.57 -9.97 -5.05
CA VAL A 42 0.28 -8.81 -5.38
C VAL A 42 0.97 -8.99 -6.74
N HIS A 43 1.50 -10.18 -7.04
CA HIS A 43 2.04 -10.48 -8.37
C HIS A 43 0.98 -10.36 -9.47
N GLY A 44 -0.25 -10.80 -9.22
CA GLY A 44 -1.39 -10.63 -10.12
C GLY A 44 -1.69 -9.16 -10.40
N VAL A 45 -1.71 -8.33 -9.36
CA VAL A 45 -1.88 -6.88 -9.47
C VAL A 45 -0.78 -6.27 -10.33
N TYR A 46 0.49 -6.57 -10.07
CA TYR A 46 1.61 -5.99 -10.84
C TYR A 46 1.52 -6.33 -12.33
N ARG A 47 1.17 -7.58 -12.68
CA ARG A 47 0.95 -7.95 -14.09
C ARG A 47 -0.22 -7.19 -14.73
N ALA A 48 -1.32 -7.03 -14.00
CA ALA A 48 -2.46 -6.26 -14.49
C ALA A 48 -2.10 -4.78 -14.68
N LEU A 49 -1.34 -4.19 -13.76
CA LEU A 49 -0.86 -2.81 -13.87
C LEU A 49 0.09 -2.62 -15.05
N ALA A 50 1.00 -3.56 -15.29
CA ALA A 50 1.86 -3.53 -16.48
C ALA A 50 1.04 -3.57 -17.79
N ALA A 51 -0.12 -4.21 -17.80
CA ALA A 51 -0.98 -4.29 -18.99
C ALA A 51 -1.75 -2.99 -19.26
N ILE A 52 -2.17 -2.25 -18.22
CA ILE A 52 -2.96 -1.01 -18.37
C ILE A 52 -2.11 0.27 -18.42
N LEU A 53 -0.85 0.23 -18.00
CA LEU A 53 0.07 1.35 -18.16
C LEU A 53 0.57 1.44 -19.61
N ARG A 54 0.66 2.65 -20.14
CA ARG A 54 1.33 2.85 -21.44
C ARG A 54 2.84 2.59 -21.34
N PRO A 55 3.53 2.28 -22.46
CA PRO A 55 4.99 2.27 -22.46
C PRO A 55 5.57 3.57 -21.91
N GLY A 56 6.51 3.48 -20.96
CA GLY A 56 7.04 4.61 -20.20
C GLY A 56 6.10 5.14 -19.13
N GLY A 57 4.97 4.50 -18.87
CA GLY A 57 4.07 4.83 -17.76
C GLY A 57 4.68 4.47 -16.40
N LEU A 58 4.28 5.18 -15.36
CA LEU A 58 4.86 5.09 -14.01
C LEU A 58 3.93 4.37 -13.04
N PHE A 59 4.46 3.43 -12.27
CA PHE A 59 3.81 2.86 -11.11
C PHE A 59 4.53 3.31 -9.82
N LEU A 60 3.75 3.67 -8.80
CA LEU A 60 4.24 4.02 -7.47
C LEU A 60 3.46 3.23 -6.41
N ASN A 61 4.19 2.52 -5.55
CA ASN A 61 3.64 1.86 -4.37
C ASN A 61 4.27 2.45 -3.09
N ALA A 62 3.50 3.19 -2.33
CA ALA A 62 3.88 3.67 -1.01
C ALA A 62 3.36 2.69 0.04
N ASP A 63 4.23 1.86 0.60
CA ASP A 63 3.81 0.80 1.51
C ASP A 63 4.88 0.45 2.55
N HIS A 64 4.53 -0.46 3.45
CA HIS A 64 5.45 -1.01 4.42
C HIS A 64 6.40 -1.99 3.75
N ALA A 65 7.70 -1.70 3.85
CA ALA A 65 8.77 -2.52 3.32
C ALA A 65 9.91 -2.58 4.35
N PRO A 66 9.83 -3.47 5.34
CA PRO A 66 10.81 -3.56 6.42
C PRO A 66 12.21 -3.88 5.89
N PHE A 67 13.22 -3.63 6.71
CA PHE A 67 14.61 -4.04 6.42
C PHE A 67 14.76 -5.53 6.68
N ASP A 68 15.01 -6.32 5.65
CA ASP A 68 15.22 -7.76 5.77
C ASP A 68 16.67 -8.10 6.10
N CYS A 69 17.62 -7.50 5.38
CA CYS A 69 19.03 -7.76 5.53
C CYS A 69 19.68 -7.13 6.78
N CYS A 70 19.04 -6.15 7.43
CA CYS A 70 19.61 -5.31 8.47
C CYS A 70 18.67 -5.09 9.65
N PRO A 71 18.26 -6.14 10.40
CA PRO A 71 17.24 -6.01 11.45
C PRO A 71 17.66 -5.07 12.58
N GLU A 72 18.94 -4.98 12.90
CA GLU A 72 19.43 -4.03 13.92
C GLU A 72 19.30 -2.58 13.48
N LEU A 73 19.63 -2.26 12.22
CA LEU A 73 19.42 -0.92 11.66
C LEU A 73 17.93 -0.60 11.59
N GLY A 74 17.10 -1.56 11.20
CA GLY A 74 15.64 -1.41 11.18
C GLY A 74 15.09 -1.04 12.56
N ARG A 75 15.50 -1.72 13.62
CA ARG A 75 15.10 -1.41 15.00
C ARG A 75 15.57 -0.03 15.45
N ARG A 76 16.80 0.37 15.14
CA ARG A 76 17.34 1.71 15.47
C ARG A 76 16.59 2.81 14.73
N CYS A 77 16.29 2.62 13.45
CA CYS A 77 15.48 3.56 12.68
C CYS A 77 14.07 3.70 13.27
N ALA A 78 13.41 2.60 13.61
CA ALA A 78 12.09 2.62 14.25
C ALA A 78 12.12 3.41 15.56
N HIS A 79 13.09 3.15 16.43
CA HIS A 79 13.24 3.86 17.71
C HIS A 79 13.48 5.37 17.54
N LEU A 80 14.29 5.77 16.55
CA LEU A 80 14.51 7.19 16.24
C LEU A 80 13.21 7.86 15.77
N LEU A 81 12.48 7.21 14.86
CA LEU A 81 11.21 7.74 14.33
C LEU A 81 10.12 7.85 15.40
N GLU A 82 10.06 6.88 16.32
CA GLU A 82 9.15 6.96 17.48
C GLU A 82 9.51 8.12 18.41
N SER A 83 10.81 8.35 18.66
CA SER A 83 11.27 9.47 19.47
C SER A 83 10.96 10.82 18.82
N GLU A 84 11.18 10.95 17.51
CA GLU A 84 10.78 12.14 16.75
C GLU A 84 9.27 12.37 16.79
N ALA A 85 8.48 11.31 16.58
CA ALA A 85 7.02 11.40 16.61
C ALA A 85 6.53 11.86 18.00
N ARG A 86 7.08 11.35 19.08
CA ARG A 86 6.75 11.78 20.46
C ARG A 86 7.14 13.24 20.71
N ALA A 87 8.28 13.70 20.20
CA ALA A 87 8.75 15.08 20.37
C ALA A 87 7.88 16.11 19.60
N LEU A 88 7.25 15.69 18.50
CA LEU A 88 6.44 16.57 17.66
C LEU A 88 4.97 16.65 18.05
N THR A 89 4.50 15.83 19.00
CA THR A 89 3.06 15.60 19.17
C THR A 89 2.66 15.34 20.62
N GLU A 90 2.71 16.36 21.47
CA GLU A 90 2.16 16.26 22.83
C GLU A 90 0.66 15.94 22.86
N ASP A 91 -0.11 16.26 21.81
CA ASP A 91 -1.58 16.10 21.74
C ASP A 91 -2.08 15.10 20.67
N ARG A 92 -1.20 14.34 20.01
CA ARG A 92 -1.67 13.34 19.02
C ARG A 92 -2.07 12.04 19.68
N LEU A 93 -3.27 11.59 19.36
CA LEU A 93 -3.69 10.24 19.68
C LEU A 93 -2.79 9.24 18.91
N ASP A 94 -2.30 8.21 19.60
CA ASP A 94 -1.76 7.05 18.93
C ASP A 94 -2.85 6.34 18.11
N TRP A 95 -2.45 5.39 17.27
CA TRP A 95 -3.35 4.68 16.35
C TRP A 95 -4.51 3.99 17.07
N ASP A 96 -4.25 3.32 18.17
CA ASP A 96 -5.24 2.55 18.93
C ASP A 96 -6.22 3.48 19.65
N SER A 97 -5.73 4.55 20.26
CA SER A 97 -6.54 5.59 20.89
C SER A 97 -7.43 6.30 19.86
N TRP A 98 -6.91 6.57 18.68
CA TRP A 98 -7.69 7.14 17.57
C TRP A 98 -8.83 6.21 17.14
N TRP A 99 -8.55 4.92 16.92
CA TRP A 99 -9.57 3.94 16.56
C TRP A 99 -10.63 3.78 17.64
N THR A 100 -10.23 3.76 18.91
CA THR A 100 -11.15 3.71 20.05
C THR A 100 -12.10 4.90 20.04
N LYS A 101 -11.58 6.10 19.79
CA LYS A 101 -12.37 7.32 19.68
C LYS A 101 -13.34 7.28 18.50
N VAL A 102 -12.88 6.86 17.33
CA VAL A 102 -13.73 6.73 16.12
C VAL A 102 -14.83 5.70 16.34
N GLN A 103 -14.52 4.58 16.99
CA GLN A 103 -15.49 3.52 17.29
C GLN A 103 -16.56 3.97 18.28
N SER A 104 -16.21 4.91 19.18
CA SER A 104 -17.13 5.48 20.17
C SER A 104 -17.97 6.64 19.63
N ASP A 105 -17.66 7.14 18.42
CA ASP A 105 -18.41 8.22 17.79
C ASP A 105 -19.76 7.70 17.27
N PRO A 106 -20.90 8.36 17.61
CA PRO A 106 -22.22 7.91 17.19
C PRO A 106 -22.43 7.82 15.67
N ALA A 107 -21.74 8.66 14.89
CA ALA A 107 -21.86 8.68 13.43
C ALA A 107 -20.90 7.70 12.76
N LEU A 108 -19.70 7.53 13.30
CA LEU A 108 -18.63 6.71 12.70
C LEU A 108 -18.61 5.27 13.23
N GLY A 109 -19.03 5.03 14.47
CA GLY A 109 -19.04 3.70 15.08
C GLY A 109 -19.76 2.64 14.24
N PRO A 110 -20.96 2.88 13.69
CA PRO A 110 -21.62 1.92 12.79
C PRO A 110 -20.80 1.61 11.53
N LEU A 111 -20.07 2.58 10.97
CA LEU A 111 -19.20 2.39 9.81
C LEU A 111 -17.96 1.54 10.17
N VAL A 112 -17.41 1.74 11.36
CA VAL A 112 -16.30 0.90 11.88
C VAL A 112 -16.77 -0.54 12.08
N ALA A 113 -17.97 -0.75 12.63
CA ALA A 113 -18.54 -2.09 12.79
C ALA A 113 -18.75 -2.80 11.44
N GLU A 114 -19.28 -2.09 10.45
CA GLU A 114 -19.43 -2.60 9.09
C GLU A 114 -18.09 -2.93 8.43
N ARG A 115 -17.10 -2.03 8.55
CA ARG A 115 -15.73 -2.27 8.09
C ARG A 115 -15.17 -3.54 8.72
N ASN A 116 -15.25 -3.68 10.03
CA ASN A 116 -14.71 -4.83 10.74
C ASN A 116 -15.40 -6.15 10.31
N ARG A 117 -16.71 -6.10 10.05
CA ARG A 117 -17.45 -7.25 9.52
C ARG A 117 -16.99 -7.62 8.11
N ARG A 118 -16.79 -6.65 7.20
CA ARG A 118 -16.32 -6.89 5.82
C ARG A 118 -14.91 -7.45 5.76
N PHE A 119 -14.08 -7.07 6.70
CA PHE A 119 -12.67 -7.45 6.74
C PHE A 119 -12.30 -8.42 7.87
N ALA A 120 -13.31 -9.14 8.42
CA ALA A 120 -13.09 -10.10 9.50
C ALA A 120 -12.11 -11.23 9.10
N ASP A 121 -12.17 -11.66 7.86
CA ASP A 121 -11.38 -12.79 7.33
C ASP A 121 -10.09 -12.32 6.59
N ARG A 122 -9.72 -11.05 6.71
CA ARG A 122 -8.45 -10.62 6.14
C ARG A 122 -7.30 -11.27 6.91
N GLY A 123 -6.34 -11.81 6.15
CA GLY A 123 -5.14 -12.42 6.71
C GLY A 123 -4.21 -11.41 7.42
N GLU A 124 -3.09 -11.91 7.89
CA GLU A 124 -2.01 -11.08 8.42
C GLU A 124 -1.46 -10.15 7.33
N GLU A 125 -0.86 -9.05 7.77
CA GLU A 125 -0.18 -8.09 6.89
C GLU A 125 0.97 -8.78 6.15
N PHE A 126 0.93 -8.75 4.83
CA PHE A 126 2.02 -9.18 3.96
C PHE A 126 2.90 -7.98 3.64
N ALA A 127 3.95 -7.78 4.42
CA ALA A 127 4.89 -6.67 4.25
C ALA A 127 6.30 -7.21 3.96
N PRO A 128 6.58 -7.68 2.75
CA PRO A 128 7.90 -8.14 2.36
C PRO A 128 8.87 -6.95 2.24
N PRO A 129 10.19 -7.20 2.23
CA PRO A 129 11.18 -6.16 2.00
C PRO A 129 11.04 -5.55 0.60
N ALA A 130 11.57 -4.33 0.41
CA ALA A 130 11.46 -3.61 -0.86
C ALA A 130 12.04 -4.41 -2.03
N GLU A 131 13.09 -5.16 -1.82
CA GLU A 131 13.77 -6.01 -2.80
C GLU A 131 12.83 -7.05 -3.40
N TRP A 132 11.92 -7.61 -2.59
CA TRP A 132 10.88 -8.50 -3.06
C TRP A 132 9.95 -7.79 -4.04
N HIS A 133 9.50 -6.58 -3.70
CA HIS A 133 8.64 -5.78 -4.59
C HIS A 133 9.33 -5.42 -5.90
N LEU A 134 10.62 -5.03 -5.85
CA LEU A 134 11.40 -4.71 -7.05
C LEU A 134 11.53 -5.93 -7.96
N SER A 135 11.81 -7.11 -7.41
CA SER A 135 11.87 -8.37 -8.17
C SER A 135 10.51 -8.71 -8.79
N ALA A 136 9.42 -8.62 -8.02
CA ALA A 136 8.08 -8.91 -8.48
C ALA A 136 7.62 -7.96 -9.60
N LEU A 137 8.04 -6.69 -9.56
CA LEU A 137 7.79 -5.70 -10.61
C LEU A 137 8.57 -6.03 -11.89
N ALA A 138 9.84 -6.43 -11.77
CA ALA A 138 10.64 -6.91 -12.92
C ALA A 138 9.97 -8.13 -13.57
N ASP A 139 9.55 -9.10 -12.79
CA ASP A 139 8.86 -10.32 -13.26
C ASP A 139 7.50 -10.00 -13.93
N ALA A 140 6.87 -8.89 -13.54
CA ALA A 140 5.63 -8.41 -14.15
C ALA A 140 5.83 -7.63 -15.46
N GLY A 141 7.09 -7.37 -15.86
CA GLY A 141 7.45 -6.72 -17.13
C GLY A 141 7.69 -5.22 -17.06
N PHE A 142 7.92 -4.67 -15.85
CA PHE A 142 8.44 -3.32 -15.71
C PHE A 142 9.94 -3.30 -16.07
N VAL A 143 10.39 -2.26 -16.79
CA VAL A 143 11.76 -2.18 -17.33
C VAL A 143 12.76 -1.57 -16.36
N GLU A 144 12.29 -0.69 -15.47
CA GLU A 144 13.08 -0.08 -14.40
C GLU A 144 12.29 -0.08 -13.10
N GLN A 145 12.96 -0.34 -11.97
CA GLN A 145 12.34 -0.28 -10.65
C GLN A 145 13.37 0.13 -9.60
N ALA A 146 12.93 0.97 -8.66
CA ALA A 146 13.76 1.47 -7.59
C ALA A 146 12.95 1.84 -6.35
N VAL A 147 13.61 1.87 -5.19
CA VAL A 147 13.11 2.60 -4.02
C VAL A 147 13.46 4.08 -4.20
N VAL A 148 12.46 4.94 -4.34
CA VAL A 148 12.65 6.39 -4.57
C VAL A 148 12.52 7.21 -3.29
N TRP A 149 11.97 6.61 -2.24
CA TRP A 149 11.88 7.22 -0.91
C TRP A 149 11.78 6.14 0.17
N ARG A 150 12.37 6.41 1.34
CA ARG A 150 12.26 5.53 2.51
C ARG A 150 12.34 6.32 3.82
N ARG A 151 11.50 5.93 4.78
CA ARG A 151 11.58 6.38 6.16
C ARG A 151 11.24 5.22 7.10
N GLY A 152 12.27 4.63 7.70
CA GLY A 152 12.09 3.41 8.51
C GLY A 152 11.54 2.26 7.68
N ARG A 153 10.44 1.68 8.11
CA ARG A 153 9.76 0.59 7.38
C ARG A 153 8.93 1.07 6.20
N ASP A 154 8.63 2.36 6.11
CA ASP A 154 7.84 2.90 5.01
C ASP A 154 8.74 3.22 3.81
N ALA A 155 8.33 2.83 2.63
CA ALA A 155 9.05 3.08 1.40
C ALA A 155 8.10 3.39 0.23
N ILE A 156 8.62 4.10 -0.76
CA ILE A 156 7.97 4.25 -2.06
C ILE A 156 8.81 3.48 -3.07
N MET A 157 8.25 2.40 -3.59
CA MET A 157 8.77 1.66 -4.73
C MET A 157 8.18 2.26 -6.00
N ALA A 158 9.04 2.62 -6.95
CA ALA A 158 8.65 3.13 -8.25
C ALA A 158 9.05 2.15 -9.35
N ALA A 159 8.26 2.07 -10.41
CA ALA A 159 8.58 1.26 -11.58
C ALA A 159 8.09 1.91 -12.87
N VAL A 160 8.86 1.73 -13.95
CA VAL A 160 8.54 2.20 -15.31
C VAL A 160 8.18 1.01 -16.18
N ARG A 161 7.10 1.16 -16.93
CA ARG A 161 6.66 0.14 -17.87
C ARG A 161 7.40 0.22 -19.21
#